data_2aa5a3b52bf3a4e8b0dcac27236785c3
#
_entry.id   2aa5a3b52bf3a4e8b0dcac27236785c3
#
_cell.length_a   1.000
_cell.length_b   1.000
_cell.length_c   1.000
_cell.angle_alpha   90.00
_cell.angle_beta   90.00
_cell.angle_gamma   90.00
#
_symmetry.space_group_name_H-M   'P 1'
#
loop_
_entity.id
_entity.type
_entity.pdbx_description
1 polymer ?
#
loop_
_entity_poly.entity_id
_entity_poly.type
_entity_poly.pdbx_seq_one_letter_code
_entity_poly.pdbx_strand_id
1 'polypeptide(L)'
;MLEGVFYYGSFDLAMFIIRFVLGIVFIVHGFQKLQNIKGTIGMMSGMGFPMASVFVPILSLVEFVGGILVLIGLYTGWASLLLAIVMVGAILMVKMKKGFVNGWEFDLSLLAMALAVFFTGSGSWILF
;
A
#
# COMPACT_ATOMS: atom_id res chain seq x y z
N MET A 1 -27.92 21.21 9.29
CA MET A 1 -26.81 22.03 8.77
C MET A 1 -25.45 21.51 9.20
N LEU A 2 -25.24 21.35 10.50
CA LEU A 2 -23.98 20.75 10.99
C LEU A 2 -23.78 19.35 10.44
N GLU A 3 -24.84 18.57 10.30
CA GLU A 3 -24.78 17.21 9.76
C GLU A 3 -24.19 17.18 8.35
N GLY A 4 -24.55 18.12 7.50
CA GLY A 4 -23.99 18.21 6.16
C GLY A 4 -22.51 18.55 6.16
N VAL A 5 -22.11 19.50 7.03
CA VAL A 5 -20.71 19.86 7.17
C VAL A 5 -19.87 18.69 7.67
N PHE A 6 -20.35 17.99 8.68
CA PHE A 6 -19.65 16.82 9.18
C PHE A 6 -19.62 15.68 8.16
N TYR A 7 -20.70 15.51 7.42
CA TYR A 7 -20.76 14.42 6.43
C TYR A 7 -19.75 14.61 5.31
N TYR A 8 -19.73 15.79 4.67
CA TYR A 8 -18.83 16.01 3.52
C TYR A 8 -17.39 16.30 3.96
N GLY A 9 -17.21 17.18 4.92
CA GLY A 9 -15.89 17.53 5.41
C GLY A 9 -15.21 16.38 6.13
N SER A 10 -15.98 15.61 6.90
CA SER A 10 -15.45 14.44 7.62
C SER A 10 -15.07 13.31 6.68
N PHE A 11 -15.83 13.12 5.60
CA PHE A 11 -15.47 12.11 4.59
C PHE A 11 -14.14 12.45 3.92
N ASP A 12 -13.95 13.69 3.47
CA ASP A 12 -12.70 14.11 2.85
C ASP A 12 -11.52 14.01 3.81
N LEU A 13 -11.73 14.40 5.06
CA LEU A 13 -10.69 14.27 6.10
C LEU A 13 -10.35 12.82 6.35
N ALA A 14 -11.35 11.96 6.46
CA ALA A 14 -11.14 10.53 6.68
C ALA A 14 -10.34 9.91 5.53
N MET A 15 -10.68 10.25 4.30
CA MET A 15 -9.96 9.75 3.13
C MET A 15 -8.53 10.27 3.09
N PHE A 16 -8.31 11.53 3.46
CA PHE A 16 -6.97 12.08 3.56
C PHE A 16 -6.12 11.35 4.59
N ILE A 17 -6.68 11.06 5.76
CA ILE A 17 -5.98 10.34 6.83
C ILE A 17 -5.58 8.95 6.34
N ILE A 18 -6.50 8.23 5.72
CA ILE A 18 -6.23 6.88 5.19
C ILE A 18 -5.13 6.94 4.13
N ARG A 19 -5.22 7.89 3.18
CA ARG A 19 -4.21 8.06 2.14
C ARG A 19 -2.85 8.42 2.73
N PHE A 20 -2.82 9.30 3.74
CA PHE A 20 -1.59 9.71 4.39
C PHE A 20 -0.88 8.52 5.01
N VAL A 21 -1.60 7.75 5.82
CA VAL A 21 -1.03 6.58 6.50
C VAL A 21 -0.62 5.52 5.49
N LEU A 22 -1.50 5.19 4.55
CA LEU A 22 -1.23 4.19 3.52
C LEU A 22 0.00 4.57 2.69
N GLY A 23 0.05 5.81 2.25
CA GLY A 23 1.17 6.31 1.45
C GLY A 23 2.50 6.27 2.20
N ILE A 24 2.52 6.73 3.44
CA ILE A 24 3.73 6.72 4.27
C ILE A 24 4.22 5.28 4.48
N VAL A 25 3.32 4.37 4.82
CA VAL A 25 3.70 2.96 5.05
C VAL A 25 4.35 2.37 3.80
N PHE A 26 3.74 2.56 2.63
CA PHE A 26 4.30 2.01 1.39
C PHE A 26 5.60 2.71 0.97
N ILE A 27 5.70 4.02 1.16
CA ILE A 27 6.95 4.76 0.88
C ILE A 27 8.09 4.18 1.71
N VAL A 28 7.88 4.03 3.01
CA VAL A 28 8.92 3.51 3.92
C VAL A 28 9.30 2.09 3.55
N HIS A 29 8.31 1.21 3.36
CA HIS A 29 8.57 -0.19 3.03
C HIS A 29 9.25 -0.34 1.67
N GLY A 30 8.78 0.39 0.66
CA GLY A 30 9.39 0.36 -0.66
C GLY A 30 10.81 0.89 -0.64
N PHE A 31 11.04 1.98 0.09
CA PHE A 31 12.37 2.58 0.23
C PHE A 31 13.35 1.62 0.91
N GLN A 32 12.93 0.96 1.99
CA GLN A 32 13.77 -0.01 2.68
C GLN A 32 14.17 -1.17 1.76
N LYS A 33 13.25 -1.66 0.95
CA LYS A 33 13.53 -2.72 -0.02
C LYS A 33 14.49 -2.23 -1.11
N LEU A 34 14.31 -1.01 -1.59
CA LEU A 34 15.18 -0.43 -2.62
C LEU A 34 16.60 -0.22 -2.09
N GLN A 35 16.76 0.09 -0.81
CA GLN A 35 18.07 0.25 -0.21
C GLN A 35 18.85 -1.06 -0.09
N ASN A 36 18.15 -2.19 -0.02
CA ASN A 36 18.76 -3.50 0.14
C ASN A 36 18.06 -4.55 -0.73
N ILE A 37 18.12 -4.34 -2.03
CA ILE A 37 17.45 -5.22 -3.01
C ILE A 37 17.99 -6.65 -2.90
N LYS A 38 19.31 -6.81 -2.81
CA LYS A 38 19.92 -8.14 -2.75
C LYS A 38 19.49 -8.93 -1.52
N GLY A 39 19.44 -8.27 -0.36
CA GLY A 39 18.97 -8.90 0.86
C GLY A 39 17.51 -9.27 0.81
N THR A 40 16.69 -8.41 0.22
CA THR A 40 15.27 -8.67 0.06
C THR A 40 15.01 -9.83 -0.89
N ILE A 41 15.76 -9.89 -2.00
CA ILE A 41 15.69 -11.02 -2.95
C ILE A 41 16.04 -12.32 -2.23
N GLY A 42 17.13 -12.33 -1.46
CA GLY A 42 17.54 -13.52 -0.73
C GLY A 42 16.49 -13.98 0.28
N MET A 43 15.93 -13.05 1.04
CA MET A 43 14.89 -13.36 2.02
C MET A 43 13.65 -13.94 1.36
N MET A 44 13.17 -13.30 0.29
CA MET A 44 11.96 -13.75 -0.40
C MET A 44 12.15 -15.07 -1.15
N SER A 45 13.32 -15.27 -1.76
CA SER A 45 13.64 -16.55 -2.37
C SER A 45 13.65 -17.67 -1.33
N GLY A 46 14.19 -17.41 -0.15
CA GLY A 46 14.19 -18.36 0.95
C GLY A 46 12.79 -18.72 1.44
N MET A 47 11.83 -17.83 1.25
CA MET A 47 10.43 -18.05 1.60
C MET A 47 9.63 -18.75 0.50
N GLY A 48 10.26 -19.07 -0.62
CA GLY A 48 9.60 -19.73 -1.73
C GLY A 48 8.95 -18.81 -2.74
N PHE A 49 9.26 -17.50 -2.69
CA PHE A 49 8.73 -16.55 -3.66
C PHE A 49 9.36 -16.80 -5.03
N PRO A 50 8.58 -17.08 -6.09
CA PRO A 50 9.14 -17.42 -7.39
C PRO A 50 9.73 -16.20 -8.09
N MET A 51 10.86 -16.39 -8.77
CA MET A 51 11.52 -15.36 -9.58
C MET A 51 11.75 -14.05 -8.79
N ALA A 52 12.22 -14.17 -7.55
CA ALA A 52 12.39 -13.02 -6.67
C ALA A 52 13.33 -11.97 -7.25
N SER A 53 14.39 -12.38 -7.98
CA SER A 53 15.33 -11.45 -8.59
C SER A 53 14.67 -10.53 -9.64
N VAL A 54 13.57 -10.96 -10.24
CA VAL A 54 12.81 -10.16 -11.19
C VAL A 54 11.73 -9.34 -10.49
N PHE A 55 10.94 -9.99 -9.62
CA PHE A 55 9.77 -9.36 -9.02
C PHE A 55 10.10 -8.39 -7.88
N VAL A 56 11.12 -8.68 -7.07
CA VAL A 56 11.43 -7.83 -5.90
C VAL A 56 11.76 -6.39 -6.31
N PRO A 57 12.63 -6.12 -7.31
CA PRO A 57 12.87 -4.74 -7.73
C PRO A 57 11.61 -4.04 -8.23
N ILE A 58 10.80 -4.75 -9.02
CA ILE A 58 9.56 -4.19 -9.57
C ILE A 58 8.56 -3.88 -8.45
N LEU A 59 8.34 -4.82 -7.54
CA LEU A 59 7.40 -4.64 -6.43
C LEU A 59 7.86 -3.51 -5.49
N SER A 60 9.16 -3.43 -5.23
CA SER A 60 9.72 -2.39 -4.37
C SER A 60 9.50 -1.00 -4.99
N LEU A 61 9.69 -0.89 -6.29
CA LEU A 61 9.47 0.36 -7.00
C LEU A 61 7.98 0.73 -7.04
N VAL A 62 7.10 -0.25 -7.27
CA VAL A 62 5.65 -0.03 -7.25
C VAL A 62 5.20 0.46 -5.88
N GLU A 63 5.69 -0.16 -4.80
CA GLU A 63 5.36 0.26 -3.45
C GLU A 63 5.82 1.70 -3.16
N PHE A 64 7.05 2.02 -3.53
CA PHE A 64 7.61 3.34 -3.28
C PHE A 64 6.88 4.42 -4.09
N VAL A 65 6.80 4.24 -5.40
CA VAL A 65 6.15 5.22 -6.29
C VAL A 65 4.64 5.28 -6.04
N GLY A 66 4.00 4.12 -5.89
CA GLY A 66 2.57 4.04 -5.60
C GLY A 66 2.22 4.72 -4.28
N GLY A 67 3.05 4.54 -3.27
CA GLY A 67 2.88 5.22 -1.98
C GLY A 67 2.95 6.73 -2.12
N ILE A 68 3.90 7.24 -2.90
CA ILE A 68 4.02 8.68 -3.16
C ILE A 68 2.77 9.20 -3.89
N LEU A 69 2.31 8.51 -4.91
CA LEU A 69 1.14 8.91 -5.68
C LEU A 69 -0.13 8.95 -4.82
N VAL A 70 -0.31 7.96 -3.96
CA VAL A 70 -1.45 7.93 -3.03
C VAL A 70 -1.36 9.08 -2.03
N LEU A 71 -0.16 9.34 -1.51
CA LEU A 71 0.05 10.41 -0.54
C LEU A 71 -0.34 11.77 -1.10
N ILE A 72 0.15 12.10 -2.30
CA ILE A 72 -0.13 13.40 -2.92
C ILE A 72 -1.49 13.46 -3.60
N GLY A 73 -2.12 12.32 -3.87
CA GLY A 73 -3.45 12.28 -4.48
C GLY A 73 -3.45 12.25 -6.00
N LEU A 74 -2.32 11.89 -6.63
CA LEU A 74 -2.20 11.82 -8.09
C LEU A 74 -2.35 10.38 -8.56
N TYR A 75 -3.19 10.16 -9.58
CA TYR A 75 -3.48 8.82 -10.12
C TYR A 75 -3.84 7.81 -9.04
N THR A 76 -4.58 8.28 -8.04
CA THR A 76 -4.84 7.53 -6.82
C THR A 76 -5.52 6.18 -7.07
N GLY A 77 -6.46 6.12 -8.02
CA GLY A 77 -7.16 4.87 -8.35
C GLY A 77 -6.22 3.81 -8.88
N TRP A 78 -5.37 4.14 -9.84
CA TRP A 78 -4.41 3.19 -10.40
C TRP A 78 -3.34 2.80 -9.39
N ALA A 79 -2.82 3.78 -8.64
CA ALA A 79 -1.79 3.53 -7.64
C ALA A 79 -2.32 2.60 -6.55
N SER A 80 -3.50 2.88 -6.00
CA SER A 80 -4.07 2.05 -4.93
C SER A 80 -4.45 0.66 -5.42
N LEU A 81 -4.90 0.51 -6.66
CA LEU A 81 -5.17 -0.80 -7.25
C LEU A 81 -3.89 -1.62 -7.33
N LEU A 82 -2.80 -1.05 -7.81
CA LEU A 82 -1.52 -1.74 -7.89
C LEU A 82 -1.02 -2.13 -6.50
N LEU A 83 -1.15 -1.25 -5.52
CA LEU A 83 -0.77 -1.56 -4.14
C LEU A 83 -1.63 -2.69 -3.56
N ALA A 84 -2.92 -2.71 -3.87
CA ALA A 84 -3.81 -3.79 -3.44
C ALA A 84 -3.37 -5.13 -4.04
N ILE A 85 -3.02 -5.16 -5.32
CA ILE A 85 -2.53 -6.36 -5.98
C ILE A 85 -1.25 -6.86 -5.32
N VAL A 86 -0.32 -5.95 -5.02
CA VAL A 86 0.92 -6.28 -4.31
C VAL A 86 0.62 -6.92 -2.96
N MET A 87 -0.34 -6.38 -2.21
CA MET A 87 -0.71 -6.92 -0.90
C MET A 87 -1.36 -8.29 -1.01
N VAL A 88 -2.22 -8.52 -1.98
CA VAL A 88 -2.80 -9.85 -2.21
C VAL A 88 -1.68 -10.87 -2.49
N GLY A 89 -0.75 -10.53 -3.36
CA GLY A 89 0.39 -11.39 -3.65
C GLY A 89 1.25 -11.67 -2.41
N ALA A 90 1.52 -10.64 -1.62
CA ALA A 90 2.31 -10.80 -0.38
C ALA A 90 1.61 -11.73 0.62
N ILE A 91 0.30 -11.57 0.81
CA ILE A 91 -0.46 -12.43 1.71
C ILE A 91 -0.42 -13.88 1.23
N LEU A 92 -0.76 -14.11 -0.04
CA LEU A 92 -0.89 -15.47 -0.56
C LEU A 92 0.45 -16.20 -0.68
N MET A 93 1.51 -15.49 -1.05
CA MET A 93 2.79 -16.13 -1.39
C MET A 93 3.79 -16.17 -0.24
N VAL A 94 3.66 -15.25 0.72
CA VAL A 94 4.68 -15.09 1.77
C VAL A 94 4.08 -15.18 3.16
N LYS A 95 3.07 -14.37 3.44
CA LYS A 95 2.64 -14.08 4.81
C LYS A 95 1.70 -15.11 5.40
N MET A 96 0.94 -15.83 4.59
CA MET A 96 0.00 -16.85 5.12
C MET A 96 0.72 -17.94 5.90
N LYS A 97 1.96 -18.23 5.56
CA LYS A 97 2.78 -19.22 6.27
C LYS A 97 3.17 -18.78 7.67
N LYS A 98 3.10 -17.47 7.96
CA LYS A 98 3.48 -16.91 9.26
C LYS A 98 2.32 -16.81 10.25
N GLY A 99 1.09 -17.13 9.81
CA GLY A 99 -0.10 -16.98 10.63
C GLY A 99 -0.64 -15.54 10.58
N PHE A 100 -1.78 -15.32 11.29
CA PHE A 100 -2.48 -14.04 11.25
C PHE A 100 -1.80 -12.97 12.09
N VAL A 101 -1.61 -13.24 13.38
CA VAL A 101 -0.99 -12.28 14.31
C VAL A 101 0.50 -12.17 14.01
N ASN A 102 0.98 -10.93 13.82
CA ASN A 102 2.35 -10.64 13.41
C ASN A 102 2.74 -11.26 12.06
N GLY A 103 1.73 -11.64 11.27
CA GLY A 103 1.92 -12.18 9.93
C GLY A 103 1.13 -11.38 8.92
N TRP A 104 0.05 -11.97 8.37
CA TRP A 104 -0.70 -11.35 7.28
C TRP A 104 -1.74 -10.33 7.74
N GLU A 105 -1.95 -10.15 9.07
CA GLU A 105 -2.91 -9.15 9.55
C GLU A 105 -2.53 -7.73 9.13
N PHE A 106 -1.25 -7.39 9.16
CA PHE A 106 -0.76 -6.08 8.73
C PHE A 106 -1.03 -5.86 7.25
N ASP A 107 -0.71 -6.86 6.43
CA ASP A 107 -0.93 -6.78 4.99
C ASP A 107 -2.42 -6.73 4.64
N LEU A 108 -3.26 -7.43 5.40
CA LEU A 108 -4.72 -7.36 5.24
C LEU A 108 -5.23 -5.95 5.53
N SER A 109 -4.70 -5.30 6.57
CA SER A 109 -5.07 -3.91 6.89
C SER A 109 -4.70 -2.95 5.76
N LEU A 110 -3.51 -3.11 5.21
CA LEU A 110 -3.06 -2.31 4.07
C LEU A 110 -3.90 -2.58 2.82
N LEU A 111 -4.26 -3.83 2.58
CA LEU A 111 -5.12 -4.21 1.47
C LEU A 111 -6.49 -3.52 1.60
N ALA A 112 -7.09 -3.56 2.79
CA ALA A 112 -8.37 -2.92 3.03
C ALA A 112 -8.31 -1.41 2.78
N MET A 113 -7.26 -0.75 3.25
CA MET A 113 -7.06 0.68 3.02
C MET A 113 -6.86 0.99 1.53
N ALA A 114 -6.08 0.18 0.84
CA ALA A 114 -5.85 0.36 -0.59
C ALA A 114 -7.15 0.21 -1.39
N LEU A 115 -7.97 -0.78 -1.07
CA LEU A 115 -9.27 -0.96 -1.71
C LEU A 115 -10.22 0.20 -1.41
N ALA A 116 -10.23 0.69 -0.16
CA ALA A 116 -11.05 1.84 0.21
C ALA A 116 -10.66 3.07 -0.62
N VAL A 117 -9.37 3.32 -0.78
CA VAL A 117 -8.87 4.43 -1.60
C VAL A 117 -9.20 4.21 -3.08
N PHE A 118 -9.08 2.98 -3.57
CA PHE A 118 -9.42 2.65 -4.96
C PHE A 118 -10.88 2.99 -5.28
N PHE A 119 -11.81 2.63 -4.40
CA PHE A 119 -13.23 2.85 -4.64
C PHE A 119 -13.67 4.29 -4.43
N THR A 120 -13.00 5.05 -3.58
CA THR A 120 -13.37 6.42 -3.26
C THR A 120 -12.58 7.47 -4.03
N GLY A 121 -11.39 7.12 -4.52
CA GLY A 121 -10.48 8.07 -5.16
C GLY A 121 -9.76 8.95 -4.16
N SER A 122 -9.20 10.06 -4.63
CA SER A 122 -8.38 10.94 -3.81
C SER A 122 -9.17 11.83 -2.86
N GLY A 123 -10.48 12.00 -3.09
CA GLY A 123 -11.26 12.99 -2.38
C GLY A 123 -10.88 14.42 -2.81
N SER A 124 -11.18 15.39 -1.98
CA SER A 124 -10.91 16.81 -2.27
C SER A 124 -9.53 17.28 -1.83
N TRP A 125 -8.83 16.49 -1.02
CA TRP A 125 -7.56 16.90 -0.41
C TRP A 125 -6.37 16.33 -1.17
N ILE A 126 -5.88 17.11 -2.12
CA ILE A 126 -4.77 16.77 -3.00
C ILE A 126 -3.58 17.65 -2.63
N LEU A 127 -2.37 17.08 -2.55
CA LEU A 127 -1.18 17.76 -2.09
C LEU A 127 -0.31 18.31 -3.25
N PHE A 128 -0.97 18.73 -4.32
CA PHE A 128 -0.22 19.37 -5.42
C PHE A 128 -1.01 20.43 -6.15
#